data_07d73688368f75bb730700bff53fca70
#
_entry.id   07d73688368f75bb730700bff53fca70
#
_cell.length_a   1.000
_cell.length_b   1.000
_cell.length_c   1.000
_cell.angle_alpha   90.00
_cell.angle_beta   90.00
_cell.angle_gamma   90.00
#
_symmetry.space_group_name_H-M   'P 1'
#
loop_
_entity.id
_entity.type
_entity.pdbx_description
1 polymer ?
#
loop_
_entity_poly.entity_id
_entity_poly.type
_entity_poly.pdbx_seq_one_letter_code
_entity_poly.pdbx_strand_id
1 'polypeptide(L)'
;MLLRIAVQAKGRLYDETMSFLGESDIKLNAVKRSLLVQSSNFPVEVLFLRDDDIPQSVATGVADIGIVGENEYVEKNENAEIVKRLGFSKCRLSLAIPKDVEYPGVQWFEGRKIATSYPGILSTFLKTQNVNAEIHVITGSVEVAPGLSLIHI
;
A
#
# COMPACT_ATOMS: atom_id res chain seq x y z
N MET A 1 7.06 6.77 -28.27
CA MET A 1 6.49 7.10 -26.96
C MET A 1 6.70 5.87 -26.05
N LEU A 2 7.27 6.05 -24.87
CA LEU A 2 7.49 4.99 -23.90
C LEU A 2 6.35 4.99 -22.90
N LEU A 3 5.79 3.81 -22.60
CA LEU A 3 4.85 3.63 -21.50
C LEU A 3 5.62 3.58 -20.19
N ARG A 4 5.30 4.46 -19.24
CA ARG A 4 5.93 4.49 -17.92
C ARG A 4 5.07 3.78 -16.88
N ILE A 5 5.64 2.74 -16.25
CA ILE A 5 5.00 1.95 -15.22
C ILE A 5 5.65 2.25 -13.87
N ALA A 6 4.92 2.80 -12.93
CA ALA A 6 5.37 2.98 -11.54
C ALA A 6 5.18 1.70 -10.75
N VAL A 7 6.22 1.24 -10.06
CA VAL A 7 6.22 0.02 -9.27
C VAL A 7 6.92 0.24 -7.93
N GLN A 8 6.62 -0.59 -6.94
CA GLN A 8 7.28 -0.55 -5.65
C GLN A 8 8.76 -0.93 -5.78
N ALA A 9 9.65 -0.13 -5.17
CA ALA A 9 11.10 -0.29 -5.29
C ALA A 9 11.69 -1.48 -4.52
N LYS A 10 10.96 -2.03 -3.54
CA LYS A 10 11.41 -3.16 -2.70
C LYS A 10 10.23 -3.82 -1.98
N GLY A 11 10.45 -5.01 -1.47
CA GLY A 11 9.47 -5.78 -0.69
C GLY A 11 8.71 -6.80 -1.53
N ARG A 12 7.72 -7.43 -0.92
CA ARG A 12 6.98 -8.55 -1.52
C ARG A 12 6.30 -8.17 -2.84
N LEU A 13 5.64 -7.02 -2.89
CA LEU A 13 4.98 -6.54 -4.10
C LEU A 13 5.99 -6.31 -5.24
N TYR A 14 7.21 -5.83 -4.91
CA TYR A 14 8.29 -5.72 -5.88
C TYR A 14 8.62 -7.08 -6.51
N ASP A 15 8.86 -8.11 -5.71
CA ASP A 15 9.27 -9.43 -6.20
C ASP A 15 8.20 -10.04 -7.12
N GLU A 16 6.94 -9.99 -6.73
CA GLU A 16 5.82 -10.50 -7.52
C GLU A 16 5.58 -9.66 -8.79
N THR A 17 5.79 -8.35 -8.73
CA THR A 17 5.72 -7.46 -9.90
C THR A 17 6.83 -7.75 -10.91
N MET A 18 8.06 -7.98 -10.44
CA MET A 18 9.17 -8.35 -11.33
C MET A 18 8.93 -9.70 -12.00
N SER A 19 8.39 -10.68 -11.26
CA SER A 19 7.99 -11.98 -11.83
C SER A 19 6.92 -11.79 -12.92
N PHE A 20 5.89 -11.01 -12.64
CA PHE A 20 4.81 -10.73 -13.58
C PHE A 20 5.30 -10.03 -14.87
N LEU A 21 6.19 -9.04 -14.76
CA LEU A 21 6.79 -8.39 -15.92
C LEU A 21 7.67 -9.37 -16.71
N GLY A 22 8.43 -10.23 -16.02
CA GLY A 22 9.24 -11.28 -16.64
C GLY A 22 8.39 -12.33 -17.39
N GLU A 23 7.29 -12.78 -16.81
CA GLU A 23 6.33 -13.67 -17.45
C GLU A 23 5.65 -13.05 -18.69
N SER A 24 5.53 -11.72 -18.69
CA SER A 24 5.05 -10.94 -19.84
C SER A 24 6.16 -10.67 -20.88
N ASP A 25 7.32 -11.31 -20.76
CA ASP A 25 8.52 -11.13 -21.59
C ASP A 25 9.05 -9.68 -21.64
N ILE A 26 8.78 -8.88 -20.60
CA ILE A 26 9.34 -7.54 -20.46
C ILE A 26 10.70 -7.66 -19.77
N LYS A 27 11.78 -7.43 -20.51
CA LYS A 27 13.16 -7.58 -20.02
C LYS A 27 13.70 -6.25 -19.52
N LEU A 28 13.96 -6.19 -18.22
CA LEU A 28 14.60 -5.05 -17.58
C LEU A 28 16.06 -5.32 -17.35
N ASN A 29 16.93 -4.44 -17.86
CA ASN A 29 18.34 -4.50 -17.54
C ASN A 29 18.55 -4.03 -16.11
N ALA A 30 18.85 -4.96 -15.20
CA ALA A 30 19.03 -4.67 -13.78
C ALA A 30 20.23 -3.73 -13.55
N VAL A 31 19.96 -2.45 -13.44
CA VAL A 31 20.93 -1.48 -12.92
C VAL A 31 20.65 -1.32 -11.43
N LYS A 32 21.52 -1.88 -10.60
CA LYS A 32 21.45 -1.67 -9.13
C LYS A 32 21.32 -0.17 -8.83
N ARG A 33 20.24 0.22 -8.12
CA ARG A 33 19.95 1.58 -7.64
C ARG A 33 19.46 2.60 -8.69
N SER A 34 19.00 2.19 -9.86
CA SER A 34 18.33 3.12 -10.77
C SER A 34 16.86 3.29 -10.36
N LEU A 35 16.41 4.55 -10.30
CA LEU A 35 14.99 4.86 -10.07
C LEU A 35 14.14 4.67 -11.32
N LEU A 36 14.75 4.69 -12.51
CA LEU A 36 14.08 4.53 -13.78
C LEU A 36 14.90 3.57 -14.66
N VAL A 37 14.25 2.52 -15.17
CA VAL A 37 14.87 1.50 -16.01
C VAL A 37 14.04 1.27 -17.25
N GLN A 38 14.66 1.43 -18.42
CA GLN A 38 14.01 1.14 -19.69
C GLN A 38 14.13 -0.35 -20.02
N SER A 39 13.05 -0.93 -20.55
CA SER A 39 13.07 -2.29 -21.08
C SER A 39 13.93 -2.38 -22.34
N SER A 40 14.65 -3.50 -22.49
CA SER A 40 15.51 -3.75 -23.66
C SER A 40 14.76 -4.26 -24.88
N ASN A 41 13.54 -4.75 -24.72
CA ASN A 41 12.79 -5.43 -25.78
C ASN A 41 11.36 -4.90 -25.96
N PHE A 42 10.93 -3.96 -25.15
CA PHE A 42 9.58 -3.40 -25.23
C PHE A 42 9.61 -1.88 -25.01
N PRO A 43 8.71 -1.07 -25.61
CA PRO A 43 8.67 0.37 -25.43
C PRO A 43 8.08 0.77 -24.06
N VAL A 44 8.69 0.27 -23.01
CA VAL A 44 8.29 0.47 -21.60
C VAL A 44 9.49 0.93 -20.80
N GLU A 45 9.27 1.85 -19.88
CA GLU A 45 10.19 2.16 -18.79
C GLU A 45 9.51 1.96 -17.43
N VAL A 46 10.26 1.46 -16.46
CA VAL A 46 9.79 1.15 -15.11
C VAL A 46 10.38 2.16 -14.13
N LEU A 47 9.50 2.86 -13.42
CA LEU A 47 9.83 3.83 -12.39
C LEU A 47 9.66 3.17 -11.01
N PHE A 48 10.74 3.08 -10.23
CA PHE A 48 10.77 2.47 -8.91
C PHE A 48 10.52 3.51 -7.83
N LEU A 49 9.41 3.39 -7.13
CA LEU A 49 8.95 4.34 -6.11
C LEU A 49 8.68 3.64 -4.77
N ARG A 50 8.37 4.42 -3.75
CA ARG A 50 7.68 3.93 -2.57
C ARG A 50 6.23 3.62 -2.94
N ASP A 51 5.65 2.63 -2.29
CA ASP A 51 4.26 2.20 -2.53
C ASP A 51 3.25 3.35 -2.35
N ASP A 52 3.45 4.18 -1.33
CA ASP A 52 2.59 5.31 -1.02
C ASP A 52 2.68 6.48 -2.03
N ASP A 53 3.73 6.54 -2.86
CA ASP A 53 3.91 7.56 -3.91
C ASP A 53 3.31 7.13 -5.26
N ILE A 54 3.04 5.84 -5.46
CA ILE A 54 2.58 5.33 -6.76
C ILE A 54 1.21 5.91 -7.18
N PRO A 55 0.17 5.95 -6.33
CA PRO A 55 -1.12 6.51 -6.73
C PRO A 55 -1.02 7.96 -7.21
N GLN A 56 -0.28 8.79 -6.49
CA GLN A 56 -0.06 10.19 -6.86
C GLN A 56 0.72 10.32 -8.17
N SER A 57 1.72 9.46 -8.41
CA SER A 57 2.52 9.51 -9.64
C SER A 57 1.68 9.27 -10.88
N VAL A 58 0.66 8.40 -10.79
CA VAL A 58 -0.29 8.15 -11.87
C VAL A 58 -1.27 9.32 -12.01
N ALA A 59 -1.85 9.79 -10.91
CA ALA A 59 -2.82 10.89 -10.90
C ALA A 59 -2.24 12.19 -11.47
N THR A 60 -0.95 12.43 -11.30
CA THR A 60 -0.24 13.63 -11.80
C THR A 60 0.40 13.44 -13.18
N GLY A 61 0.30 12.26 -13.79
CA GLY A 61 0.88 11.96 -15.11
C GLY A 61 2.40 11.77 -15.10
N VAL A 62 3.03 11.58 -13.93
CA VAL A 62 4.44 11.20 -13.82
C VAL A 62 4.63 9.76 -14.31
N ALA A 63 3.65 8.91 -14.11
CA ALA A 63 3.56 7.57 -14.69
C ALA A 63 2.21 7.39 -15.39
N ASP A 64 2.18 6.54 -16.42
CA ASP A 64 0.94 6.21 -17.15
C ASP A 64 0.15 5.13 -16.43
N ILE A 65 0.85 4.19 -15.79
CA ILE A 65 0.28 3.06 -15.05
C ILE A 65 1.04 2.89 -13.73
N GLY A 66 0.33 2.44 -12.69
CA GLY A 66 0.90 2.05 -11.41
C GLY A 66 0.51 0.62 -11.03
N ILE A 67 1.48 -0.16 -10.50
CA ILE A 67 1.21 -1.43 -9.84
C ILE A 67 1.37 -1.19 -8.34
N VAL A 68 0.26 -1.26 -7.61
CA VAL A 68 0.18 -0.82 -6.22
C VAL A 68 -0.78 -1.71 -5.42
N GLY A 69 -0.59 -1.77 -4.11
CA GLY A 69 -1.54 -2.42 -3.22
C GLY A 69 -2.88 -1.68 -3.17
N GLU A 70 -3.99 -2.40 -3.17
CA GLU A 70 -5.33 -1.78 -3.11
C GLU A 70 -5.53 -0.95 -1.83
N ASN A 71 -4.84 -1.31 -0.74
CA ASN A 71 -4.81 -0.52 0.50
C ASN A 71 -4.22 0.88 0.29
N GLU A 72 -3.10 1.00 -0.41
CA GLU A 72 -2.51 2.31 -0.74
C GLU A 72 -3.40 3.11 -1.69
N TYR A 73 -3.96 2.45 -2.71
CA TYR A 73 -4.89 3.08 -3.63
C TYR A 73 -6.11 3.68 -2.91
N VAL A 74 -6.72 2.91 -2.00
CA VAL A 74 -7.91 3.37 -1.25
C VAL A 74 -7.53 4.46 -0.25
N GLU A 75 -6.42 4.32 0.47
CA GLU A 75 -5.98 5.28 1.48
C GLU A 75 -5.64 6.63 0.87
N LYS A 76 -4.90 6.64 -0.23
CA LYS A 76 -4.47 7.87 -0.90
C LYS A 76 -5.61 8.57 -1.63
N ASN A 77 -6.59 7.81 -2.12
CA ASN A 77 -7.78 8.32 -2.81
C ASN A 77 -7.46 9.35 -3.92
N GLU A 78 -6.41 9.08 -4.67
CA GLU A 78 -5.96 9.92 -5.77
C GLU A 78 -6.85 9.74 -7.01
N ASN A 79 -6.80 10.70 -7.94
CA ASN A 79 -7.55 10.65 -9.19
C ASN A 79 -6.91 9.66 -10.19
N ALA A 80 -7.07 8.38 -9.92
CA ALA A 80 -6.63 7.26 -10.74
C ALA A 80 -7.70 6.18 -10.76
N GLU A 81 -7.69 5.30 -11.77
CA GLU A 81 -8.68 4.25 -11.97
C GLU A 81 -8.04 2.87 -11.89
N ILE A 82 -8.71 1.92 -11.24
CA ILE A 82 -8.29 0.51 -11.25
C ILE A 82 -8.72 -0.11 -12.59
N VAL A 83 -7.76 -0.32 -13.48
CA VAL A 83 -8.01 -0.95 -14.78
C VAL A 83 -7.95 -2.48 -14.73
N LYS A 84 -7.17 -3.05 -13.78
CA LYS A 84 -7.01 -4.50 -13.62
C LYS A 84 -6.56 -4.88 -12.22
N ARG A 85 -7.20 -5.90 -11.63
CA ARG A 85 -6.71 -6.58 -10.43
C ARG A 85 -5.84 -7.76 -10.82
N LEU A 86 -4.57 -7.74 -10.41
CA LEU A 86 -3.56 -8.73 -10.84
C LEU A 86 -3.64 -10.04 -10.07
N GLY A 87 -4.23 -10.05 -8.87
CA GLY A 87 -4.52 -11.26 -8.10
C GLY A 87 -3.35 -11.81 -7.26
N PHE A 88 -2.22 -11.10 -7.22
CA PHE A 88 -1.08 -11.44 -6.36
C PHE A 88 -0.92 -10.44 -5.19
N SER A 89 0.04 -10.68 -4.30
CA SER A 89 0.30 -9.88 -3.09
C SER A 89 -0.96 -9.57 -2.26
N LYS A 90 -1.86 -10.55 -2.15
CA LYS A 90 -3.09 -10.40 -1.38
C LYS A 90 -2.77 -10.12 0.09
N CYS A 91 -3.36 -9.07 0.63
CA CYS A 91 -3.24 -8.70 2.03
C CYS A 91 -4.61 -8.35 2.61
N ARG A 92 -4.66 -8.20 3.92
CA ARG A 92 -5.81 -7.65 4.65
C ARG A 92 -5.31 -6.76 5.78
N LEU A 93 -6.05 -5.72 6.08
CA LEU A 93 -5.88 -4.96 7.30
C LEU A 93 -6.70 -5.60 8.42
N SER A 94 -6.17 -5.66 9.62
CA SER A 94 -6.81 -6.27 10.77
C SER A 94 -6.55 -5.43 12.01
N LEU A 95 -7.58 -5.22 12.83
CA LEU A 95 -7.42 -4.65 14.16
C LEU A 95 -6.66 -5.65 15.04
N ALA A 96 -5.63 -5.20 15.73
CA ALA A 96 -4.86 -6.00 16.67
C ALA A 96 -5.01 -5.44 18.08
N ILE A 97 -5.19 -6.33 19.05
CA ILE A 97 -5.29 -6.03 20.49
C ILE A 97 -4.25 -6.83 21.26
N PRO A 98 -3.91 -6.46 22.50
CA PRO A 98 -3.03 -7.26 23.35
C PRO A 98 -3.56 -8.70 23.53
N LYS A 99 -2.64 -9.68 23.58
CA LYS A 99 -2.98 -11.11 23.64
C LYS A 99 -3.70 -11.53 24.91
N ASP A 100 -3.49 -10.81 25.99
CA ASP A 100 -4.07 -11.00 27.32
C ASP A 100 -5.49 -10.42 27.45
N VAL A 101 -5.97 -9.75 26.40
CA VAL A 101 -7.31 -9.18 26.36
C VAL A 101 -8.23 -10.10 25.56
N GLU A 102 -9.32 -10.56 26.20
CA GLU A 102 -10.40 -11.23 25.47
C GLU A 102 -11.13 -10.21 24.59
N TYR A 103 -11.25 -10.52 23.30
CA TYR A 103 -11.88 -9.61 22.33
C TYR A 103 -13.40 -9.73 22.36
N PRO A 104 -14.13 -8.74 22.93
CA PRO A 104 -15.58 -8.78 23.04
C PRO A 104 -16.33 -8.28 21.80
N GLY A 105 -15.61 -7.82 20.78
CA GLY A 105 -16.18 -7.24 19.57
C GLY A 105 -15.66 -5.84 19.28
N VAL A 106 -16.06 -5.27 18.13
CA VAL A 106 -15.54 -3.98 17.63
C VAL A 106 -15.84 -2.81 18.58
N GLN A 107 -16.90 -2.88 19.37
CA GLN A 107 -17.25 -1.84 20.35
C GLN A 107 -16.20 -1.69 21.47
N TRP A 108 -15.30 -2.66 21.62
CA TRP A 108 -14.17 -2.55 22.55
C TRP A 108 -13.26 -1.37 22.24
N PHE A 109 -13.21 -0.93 20.98
CA PHE A 109 -12.38 0.19 20.55
C PHE A 109 -12.97 1.58 20.87
N GLU A 110 -14.22 1.65 21.33
CA GLU A 110 -14.86 2.93 21.70
C GLU A 110 -14.01 3.69 22.73
N GLY A 111 -13.70 4.96 22.42
CA GLY A 111 -12.89 5.85 23.26
C GLY A 111 -11.40 5.48 23.37
N ARG A 112 -10.92 4.48 22.62
CA ARG A 112 -9.53 4.03 22.65
C ARG A 112 -8.68 4.69 21.58
N LYS A 113 -7.37 4.60 21.74
CA LYS A 113 -6.36 5.11 20.79
C LYS A 113 -5.90 3.98 19.89
N ILE A 114 -6.00 4.19 18.57
CA ILE A 114 -5.58 3.22 17.57
C ILE A 114 -4.49 3.83 16.70
N ALA A 115 -3.33 3.18 16.63
CA ALA A 115 -2.24 3.56 15.76
C ALA A 115 -2.37 2.88 14.39
N THR A 116 -2.18 3.63 13.32
CA THR A 116 -2.28 3.10 11.95
C THR A 116 -1.49 3.93 10.94
N SER A 117 -1.06 3.28 9.86
CA SER A 117 -0.58 3.97 8.65
C SER A 117 -1.70 4.23 7.64
N TYR A 118 -2.93 3.77 7.94
CA TYR A 118 -4.11 3.87 7.06
C TYR A 118 -5.28 4.57 7.77
N PRO A 119 -5.14 5.87 8.11
CA PRO A 119 -6.16 6.59 8.88
C PRO A 119 -7.49 6.72 8.14
N GLY A 120 -7.48 6.88 6.82
CA GLY A 120 -8.70 7.01 6.02
C GLY A 120 -9.51 5.73 5.99
N ILE A 121 -8.85 4.59 5.75
CA ILE A 121 -9.49 3.27 5.77
C ILE A 121 -10.06 2.96 7.15
N LEU A 122 -9.25 3.20 8.21
CA LEU A 122 -9.70 2.99 9.59
C LEU A 122 -10.89 3.87 9.96
N SER A 123 -10.83 5.16 9.64
CA SER A 123 -11.93 6.10 9.92
C SER A 123 -13.23 5.66 9.26
N THR A 124 -13.17 5.25 8.00
CA THR A 124 -14.33 4.75 7.27
C THR A 124 -14.91 3.51 7.92
N PHE A 125 -14.06 2.54 8.28
CA PHE A 125 -14.49 1.33 8.98
C PHE A 125 -15.16 1.63 10.32
N LEU A 126 -14.54 2.44 11.18
CA LEU A 126 -15.08 2.80 12.49
C LEU A 126 -16.45 3.50 12.37
N LYS A 127 -16.63 4.37 11.39
CA LYS A 127 -17.92 5.02 11.10
C LYS A 127 -19.01 3.99 10.76
N THR A 128 -18.69 2.99 9.93
CA THR A 128 -19.67 1.92 9.59
C THR A 128 -20.06 1.08 10.78
N GLN A 129 -19.20 0.98 11.80
CA GLN A 129 -19.44 0.25 13.05
C GLN A 129 -20.02 1.10 14.17
N ASN A 130 -20.23 2.41 13.94
CA ASN A 130 -20.64 3.41 14.96
C ASN A 130 -19.70 3.40 16.18
N VAL A 131 -18.39 3.33 15.96
CA VAL A 131 -17.35 3.37 16.98
C VAL A 131 -16.55 4.66 16.86
N ASN A 132 -16.37 5.36 17.98
CA ASN A 132 -15.52 6.54 18.07
C ASN A 132 -14.20 6.17 18.76
N ALA A 133 -13.12 6.19 18.02
CA ALA A 133 -11.77 5.98 18.52
C ALA A 133 -10.85 7.12 18.10
N GLU A 134 -9.81 7.36 18.89
CA GLU A 134 -8.78 8.34 18.57
C GLU A 134 -7.75 7.71 17.64
N ILE A 135 -7.59 8.23 16.41
CA ILE A 135 -6.68 7.70 15.42
C ILE A 135 -5.32 8.41 15.51
N HIS A 136 -4.26 7.64 15.76
CA HIS A 136 -2.89 8.08 15.76
C HIS A 136 -2.19 7.60 14.49
N VAL A 137 -1.82 8.53 13.61
CA VAL A 137 -1.12 8.20 12.38
C VAL A 137 0.36 7.96 12.67
N ILE A 138 0.86 6.77 12.29
CA ILE A 138 2.28 6.43 12.35
C ILE A 138 2.75 5.93 10.98
N THR A 139 3.94 6.39 10.59
CA THR A 139 4.58 6.00 9.33
C THR A 139 5.68 4.99 9.62
N GLY A 140 5.41 3.71 9.34
CA GLY A 140 6.30 2.61 9.66
C GLY A 140 6.32 2.25 11.15
N SER A 141 6.98 1.14 11.49
CA SER A 141 7.17 0.68 12.86
C SER A 141 5.89 0.58 13.70
N VAL A 142 4.77 0.20 13.07
CA VAL A 142 3.45 0.07 13.73
C VAL A 142 3.50 -0.95 14.88
N GLU A 143 4.42 -1.91 14.80
CA GLU A 143 4.69 -2.93 15.82
C GLU A 143 5.15 -2.37 17.17
N VAL A 144 5.65 -1.13 17.23
CA VAL A 144 6.02 -0.48 18.51
C VAL A 144 4.81 0.17 19.21
N ALA A 145 3.68 0.29 18.54
CA ALA A 145 2.47 0.93 19.07
C ALA A 145 2.01 0.36 20.43
N PRO A 146 2.06 -0.96 20.70
CA PRO A 146 1.70 -1.51 22.01
C PRO A 146 2.53 -0.95 23.15
N GLY A 147 3.84 -0.71 22.93
CA GLY A 147 4.75 -0.09 23.89
C GLY A 147 4.41 1.37 24.22
N LEU A 148 3.63 2.03 23.39
CA LEU A 148 3.14 3.40 23.55
C LEU A 148 1.69 3.44 24.07
N SER A 149 1.15 2.34 24.57
CA SER A 149 -0.26 2.19 24.99
C SER A 149 -1.24 2.49 23.85
N LEU A 150 -0.83 2.25 22.62
CA LEU A 150 -1.66 2.36 21.43
C LEU A 150 -2.08 0.95 20.95
N ILE A 151 -3.27 0.87 20.40
CA ILE A 151 -3.73 -0.30 19.66
C ILE A 151 -3.39 -0.06 18.18
N HIS A 152 -2.98 -1.08 17.44
CA HIS A 152 -2.54 -0.88 16.06
C HIS A 152 -3.31 -1.76 15.05
N ILE A 153 -3.25 -1.35 13.81
CA ILE A 153 -3.73 -2.08 12.62
C ILE A 153 -2.57 -2.42 11.72
#